data_b06887828ea197af4840a4b08bba1340
#
_entry.id   b06887828ea197af4840a4b08bba1340
#
_cell.length_a   1.000
_cell.length_b   1.000
_cell.length_c   1.000
_cell.angle_alpha   90.00
_cell.angle_beta   90.00
_cell.angle_gamma   90.00
#
_symmetry.space_group_name_H-M   'P 1'
#
loop_
_entity.id
_entity.type
_entity.pdbx_description
1 polymer ?
#
loop_
_entity_poly.entity_id
_entity_poly.type
_entity_poly.pdbx_seq_one_letter_code
_entity_poly.pdbx_strand_id
1 'polypeptide(L)'
;MKTKGKLIGFILILSLLPRWAKAQYDPSFVNYWAMTPFYNPAATGQSPVLNFQGAYSMQMTGFENAPAVMFAYVDLPLFFISARHGAGVGFTNDQIGLFKHQKFFLQYAYHQPLWGGKLSGGIHLSMLSETFDGGELDLGESGDPAFPTAEANGAGFDMNFGVQYARKSWYAGFAMMHCTSPTVTLGEEKVNEFKVSPSYYLTGGYNIRLKSPLYTIHTTAMLRSDAVGFRADMTGRIAYHGSKHELYGGVSYSPMNSVSFLFGGDFHGINLGYAYEMYTAGIGALNGSHEIIIGYKTELNLFKKGKNKHKSVRIL
;
A
#
# COMPACT_ATOMS: atom_id res chain seq x y z
N MET A 1 23.79 -13.97 33.86
CA MET A 1 23.36 -12.62 34.31
C MET A 1 23.83 -11.47 33.42
N LYS A 2 24.96 -11.52 32.72
CA LYS A 2 25.48 -10.41 31.88
C LYS A 2 24.64 -10.08 30.60
N THR A 3 23.89 -11.03 30.04
CA THR A 3 23.07 -10.82 28.85
C THR A 3 21.75 -10.08 29.13
N LYS A 4 21.14 -10.29 30.30
CA LYS A 4 19.91 -9.58 30.68
C LYS A 4 20.12 -8.07 30.88
N GLY A 5 21.30 -7.66 31.43
CA GLY A 5 21.63 -6.26 31.60
C GLY A 5 21.85 -5.52 30.26
N LYS A 6 22.41 -6.19 29.27
CA LYS A 6 22.61 -5.62 27.92
C LYS A 6 21.27 -5.44 27.17
N LEU A 7 20.32 -6.37 27.34
CA LEU A 7 18.99 -6.29 26.75
C LEU A 7 18.18 -5.15 27.38
N ILE A 8 18.24 -5.01 28.72
CA ILE A 8 17.56 -3.91 29.44
C ILE A 8 18.17 -2.56 29.04
N GLY A 9 19.50 -2.47 28.92
CA GLY A 9 20.17 -1.25 28.45
C GLY A 9 19.79 -0.86 27.03
N PHE A 10 19.64 -1.85 26.14
CA PHE A 10 19.20 -1.61 24.76
C PHE A 10 17.74 -1.13 24.69
N ILE A 11 16.84 -1.71 25.50
CA ILE A 11 15.43 -1.29 25.60
C ILE A 11 15.33 0.13 26.18
N LEU A 12 16.13 0.47 27.20
CA LEU A 12 16.18 1.81 27.77
C LEU A 12 16.71 2.86 26.78
N ILE A 13 17.71 2.53 25.98
CA ILE A 13 18.21 3.43 24.91
C ILE A 13 17.13 3.64 23.84
N LEU A 14 16.38 2.59 23.46
CA LEU A 14 15.27 2.71 22.52
C LEU A 14 14.13 3.58 23.04
N SER A 15 13.88 3.59 24.35
CA SER A 15 12.82 4.40 24.98
C SER A 15 13.17 5.89 25.12
N LEU A 16 14.44 6.26 24.98
CA LEU A 16 14.94 7.64 25.07
C LEU A 16 14.98 8.37 23.72
N LEU A 17 14.60 7.71 22.62
CA LEU A 17 14.52 8.39 21.34
C LEU A 17 13.38 9.43 21.37
N PRO A 18 13.67 10.69 20.99
CA PRO A 18 12.67 11.75 21.04
C PRO A 18 11.50 11.38 20.10
N ARG A 19 10.29 11.34 20.67
CA ARG A 19 9.05 11.09 19.94
C ARG A 19 8.60 12.40 19.28
N TRP A 20 9.09 12.67 18.12
CA TRP A 20 8.58 13.75 17.30
C TRP A 20 7.41 13.17 16.50
N ALA A 21 6.19 13.43 16.98
CA ALA A 21 4.99 13.07 16.22
C ALA A 21 4.93 13.98 15.01
N LYS A 22 5.26 13.44 13.85
CA LYS A 22 5.01 14.07 12.55
C LYS A 22 4.17 13.12 11.73
N ALA A 23 3.15 13.66 11.06
CA ALA A 23 2.26 12.90 10.22
C ALA A 23 3.00 12.39 8.99
N GLN A 24 2.86 11.11 8.67
CA GLN A 24 3.30 10.54 7.40
C GLN A 24 2.30 10.95 6.33
N TYR A 25 2.80 11.34 5.15
CA TYR A 25 1.97 11.78 4.04
C TYR A 25 1.16 10.62 3.41
N ASP A 26 1.81 9.47 3.19
CA ASP A 26 1.15 8.35 2.54
C ASP A 26 0.16 7.63 3.46
N PRO A 27 -1.04 7.31 2.97
CA PRO A 27 -2.03 6.59 3.74
C PRO A 27 -1.55 5.19 4.14
N SER A 28 -2.06 4.70 5.25
CA SER A 28 -1.74 3.40 5.82
C SER A 28 -2.90 2.44 5.68
N PHE A 29 -2.64 1.25 5.15
CA PHE A 29 -3.60 0.16 5.06
C PHE A 29 -3.15 -1.03 5.90
N VAL A 30 -4.08 -1.64 6.63
CA VAL A 30 -3.84 -2.89 7.38
C VAL A 30 -3.55 -4.04 6.42
N ASN A 31 -4.28 -4.09 5.30
CA ASN A 31 -4.10 -5.09 4.26
C ASN A 31 -3.02 -4.72 3.23
N TYR A 32 -1.92 -4.08 3.66
CA TYR A 32 -0.80 -3.67 2.79
C TYR A 32 -0.23 -4.80 1.94
N TRP A 33 -0.29 -6.02 2.46
CA TRP A 33 0.15 -7.23 1.78
C TRP A 33 -0.67 -7.55 0.52
N ALA A 34 -1.93 -7.14 0.46
CA ALA A 34 -2.79 -7.30 -0.71
C ALA A 34 -2.54 -6.19 -1.76
N MET A 35 -2.05 -5.03 -1.32
CA MET A 35 -1.84 -3.83 -2.14
C MET A 35 -0.35 -3.56 -2.42
N THR A 36 0.42 -4.61 -2.66
CA THR A 36 1.87 -4.52 -2.85
C THR A 36 2.29 -3.49 -3.91
N PRO A 37 1.60 -3.35 -5.09
CA PRO A 37 1.97 -2.34 -6.09
C PRO A 37 1.80 -0.89 -5.61
N PHE A 38 0.92 -0.63 -4.64
CA PHE A 38 0.77 0.69 -4.03
C PHE A 38 2.05 1.13 -3.30
N TYR A 39 2.68 0.20 -2.57
CA TYR A 39 3.88 0.48 -1.79
C TYR A 39 5.19 0.23 -2.54
N ASN A 40 5.15 -0.56 -3.64
CA ASN A 40 6.35 -0.86 -4.43
C ASN A 40 5.97 -1.09 -5.91
N PRO A 41 6.30 -0.15 -6.80
CA PRO A 41 5.95 -0.27 -8.22
C PRO A 41 6.59 -1.49 -8.92
N ALA A 42 7.66 -2.08 -8.37
CA ALA A 42 8.23 -3.31 -8.90
C ALA A 42 7.30 -4.53 -8.78
N ALA A 43 6.21 -4.43 -8.02
CA ALA A 43 5.20 -5.47 -7.91
C ALA A 43 4.13 -5.43 -9.00
N THR A 44 4.06 -4.37 -9.79
CA THR A 44 3.10 -4.18 -10.90
C THR A 44 3.20 -5.29 -11.93
N GLY A 45 2.07 -5.90 -12.32
CA GLY A 45 2.03 -6.97 -13.32
C GLY A 45 2.74 -8.27 -12.93
N GLN A 46 2.99 -8.48 -11.64
CA GLN A 46 3.57 -9.74 -11.16
C GLN A 46 2.61 -10.92 -11.29
N SER A 47 1.31 -10.68 -11.20
CA SER A 47 0.28 -11.67 -11.48
C SER A 47 0.27 -12.04 -12.97
N PRO A 48 0.00 -13.30 -13.34
CA PRO A 48 -0.14 -13.67 -14.76
C PRO A 48 -1.47 -13.23 -15.39
N VAL A 49 -2.33 -12.57 -14.63
CA VAL A 49 -3.69 -12.21 -15.01
C VAL A 49 -3.92 -10.71 -14.78
N LEU A 50 -4.94 -10.15 -15.41
CA LEU A 50 -5.44 -8.82 -15.09
C LEU A 50 -5.94 -8.83 -13.65
N ASN A 51 -5.52 -7.83 -12.89
CA ASN A 51 -5.81 -7.72 -11.49
C ASN A 51 -6.41 -6.34 -11.20
N PHE A 52 -7.62 -6.33 -10.63
CA PHE A 52 -8.29 -5.15 -10.10
C PHE A 52 -8.20 -5.18 -8.58
N GLN A 53 -7.91 -4.06 -7.98
CA GLN A 53 -7.86 -3.89 -6.52
C GLN A 53 -8.56 -2.61 -6.12
N GLY A 54 -9.32 -2.68 -5.04
CA GLY A 54 -9.91 -1.54 -4.36
C GLY A 54 -9.76 -1.69 -2.87
N ALA A 55 -9.64 -0.55 -2.18
CA ALA A 55 -9.65 -0.50 -0.73
C ALA A 55 -10.38 0.76 -0.27
N TYR A 56 -11.09 0.63 0.85
CA TYR A 56 -11.66 1.74 1.57
C TYR A 56 -11.35 1.58 3.05
N SER A 57 -10.73 2.60 3.63
CA SER A 57 -10.33 2.62 5.03
C SER A 57 -10.96 3.84 5.71
N MET A 58 -11.75 3.60 6.74
CA MET A 58 -12.25 4.60 7.66
C MET A 58 -11.40 4.54 8.91
N GLN A 59 -10.60 5.55 9.14
CA GLN A 59 -9.67 5.57 10.27
C GLN A 59 -10.29 6.34 11.45
N MET A 60 -9.93 5.94 12.67
CA MET A 60 -10.34 6.64 13.89
C MET A 60 -11.86 6.90 13.94
N THR A 61 -12.66 5.87 13.69
CA THR A 61 -14.13 5.99 13.65
C THR A 61 -14.68 6.51 14.99
N GLY A 62 -15.58 7.49 14.93
CA GLY A 62 -16.14 8.16 16.09
C GLY A 62 -15.61 9.58 16.32
N PHE A 63 -14.60 10.02 15.57
CA PHE A 63 -14.19 11.42 15.53
C PHE A 63 -14.86 12.14 14.37
N GLU A 64 -15.18 13.41 14.57
CA GLU A 64 -15.64 14.28 13.50
C GLU A 64 -14.52 14.50 12.48
N ASN A 65 -14.85 14.52 11.18
CA ASN A 65 -13.88 14.64 10.09
C ASN A 65 -12.73 13.60 10.14
N ALA A 66 -13.06 12.39 10.64
CA ALA A 66 -12.11 11.30 10.74
C ALA A 66 -11.52 10.92 9.37
N PRO A 67 -10.23 10.53 9.29
CA PRO A 67 -9.59 10.23 8.03
C PRO A 67 -10.28 9.08 7.29
N ALA A 68 -10.46 9.24 5.98
CA ALA A 68 -11.00 8.22 5.09
C ALA A 68 -10.19 8.13 3.80
N VAL A 69 -9.76 6.91 3.47
CA VAL A 69 -8.93 6.65 2.29
C VAL A 69 -9.63 5.71 1.34
N MET A 70 -9.68 6.10 0.07
CA MET A 70 -10.11 5.25 -1.04
C MET A 70 -8.94 4.98 -1.97
N PHE A 71 -8.77 3.74 -2.36
CA PHE A 71 -7.78 3.27 -3.32
C PHE A 71 -8.45 2.44 -4.40
N ALA A 72 -8.10 2.69 -5.66
CA ALA A 72 -8.51 1.88 -6.81
C ALA A 72 -7.30 1.68 -7.72
N TYR A 73 -7.10 0.46 -8.19
CA TYR A 73 -5.95 0.09 -8.99
C TYR A 73 -6.25 -1.06 -9.94
N VAL A 74 -5.64 -1.00 -11.10
CA VAL A 74 -5.64 -2.11 -12.04
C VAL A 74 -4.24 -2.30 -12.62
N ASP A 75 -3.80 -3.56 -12.71
CA ASP A 75 -2.55 -3.90 -13.36
C ASP A 75 -2.66 -5.16 -14.21
N LEU A 76 -1.77 -5.26 -15.18
CA LEU A 76 -1.72 -6.38 -16.10
C LEU A 76 -0.27 -6.73 -16.47
N PRO A 77 0.00 -8.01 -16.73
CA PRO A 77 1.27 -8.45 -17.27
C PRO A 77 1.31 -8.18 -18.78
N LEU A 78 2.45 -7.70 -19.25
CA LEU A 78 2.75 -7.51 -20.66
C LEU A 78 3.93 -8.38 -21.07
N PHE A 79 3.91 -8.86 -22.31
CA PHE A 79 4.99 -9.65 -22.91
C PHE A 79 5.48 -8.98 -24.18
N PHE A 80 6.66 -8.40 -24.15
CA PHE A 80 7.33 -7.86 -25.34
C PHE A 80 8.86 -7.92 -25.16
N ILE A 81 9.61 -7.86 -26.27
CA ILE A 81 11.08 -7.95 -26.29
C ILE A 81 11.60 -9.15 -25.48
N SER A 82 10.93 -10.31 -25.64
CA SER A 82 11.29 -11.57 -24.95
C SER A 82 11.35 -11.49 -23.41
N ALA A 83 10.73 -10.48 -22.82
CA ALA A 83 10.71 -10.24 -21.37
C ALA A 83 9.29 -10.01 -20.87
N ARG A 84 9.11 -10.22 -19.56
CA ARG A 84 7.87 -9.93 -18.88
C ARG A 84 7.91 -8.52 -18.28
N HIS A 85 6.87 -7.78 -18.54
CA HIS A 85 6.66 -6.42 -18.03
C HIS A 85 5.34 -6.35 -17.27
N GLY A 86 5.15 -5.31 -16.52
CA GLY A 86 3.89 -4.96 -15.88
C GLY A 86 3.52 -3.52 -16.19
N ALA A 87 2.24 -3.27 -16.42
CA ALA A 87 1.69 -1.93 -16.49
C ALA A 87 0.50 -1.83 -15.55
N GLY A 88 0.35 -0.68 -14.90
CA GLY A 88 -0.74 -0.43 -13.98
C GLY A 88 -1.14 1.03 -13.96
N VAL A 89 -2.38 1.27 -13.54
CA VAL A 89 -2.96 2.60 -13.34
C VAL A 89 -3.77 2.58 -12.06
N GLY A 90 -3.74 3.67 -11.32
CA GLY A 90 -4.49 3.75 -10.08
C GLY A 90 -4.81 5.18 -9.66
N PHE A 91 -5.63 5.22 -8.63
CA PHE A 91 -6.13 6.42 -8.03
C PHE A 91 -6.22 6.24 -6.51
N THR A 92 -5.86 7.28 -5.77
CA THR A 92 -6.14 7.38 -4.33
C THR A 92 -6.83 8.70 -4.05
N ASN A 93 -7.75 8.64 -3.08
CA ASN A 93 -8.36 9.82 -2.46
C ASN A 93 -8.24 9.63 -0.95
N ASP A 94 -7.46 10.47 -0.32
CA ASP A 94 -7.26 10.49 1.12
C ASP A 94 -7.81 11.81 1.67
N GLN A 95 -8.76 11.72 2.56
CA GLN A 95 -9.39 12.86 3.22
C GLN A 95 -9.01 12.85 4.69
N ILE A 96 -8.41 13.93 5.16
CA ILE A 96 -7.93 14.09 6.53
C ILE A 96 -8.39 15.46 7.03
N GLY A 97 -9.47 15.49 7.82
CA GLY A 97 -10.07 16.75 8.22
C GLY A 97 -10.53 17.55 7.01
N LEU A 98 -10.04 18.76 6.88
CA LEU A 98 -10.34 19.68 5.77
C LEU A 98 -9.41 19.50 4.56
N PHE A 99 -8.43 18.61 4.65
CA PHE A 99 -7.51 18.32 3.56
C PHE A 99 -7.98 17.12 2.75
N LYS A 100 -7.86 17.22 1.42
CA LYS A 100 -8.12 16.16 0.47
C LYS A 100 -6.92 15.97 -0.43
N HIS A 101 -6.29 14.81 -0.31
CA HIS A 101 -5.11 14.42 -1.09
C HIS A 101 -5.54 13.42 -2.16
N GLN A 102 -5.51 13.82 -3.42
CA GLN A 102 -5.83 12.97 -4.55
C GLN A 102 -4.57 12.66 -5.35
N LYS A 103 -4.41 11.41 -5.75
CA LYS A 103 -3.27 10.98 -6.54
C LYS A 103 -3.73 10.06 -7.67
N PHE A 104 -3.50 10.49 -8.91
CA PHE A 104 -3.58 9.64 -10.09
C PHE A 104 -2.18 9.16 -10.45
N PHE A 105 -2.05 7.89 -10.79
CA PHE A 105 -0.74 7.35 -11.08
C PHE A 105 -0.72 6.27 -12.15
N LEU A 106 0.41 6.22 -12.85
CA LEU A 106 0.76 5.19 -13.81
C LEU A 106 1.99 4.43 -13.29
N GLN A 107 1.99 3.12 -13.48
CA GLN A 107 3.11 2.28 -13.06
C GLN A 107 3.58 1.41 -14.21
N TYR A 108 4.89 1.20 -14.24
CA TYR A 108 5.54 0.27 -15.13
C TYR A 108 6.57 -0.54 -14.36
N ALA A 109 6.65 -1.85 -14.62
CA ALA A 109 7.66 -2.72 -14.06
C ALA A 109 8.28 -3.63 -15.12
N TYR A 110 9.56 -3.93 -14.94
CA TYR A 110 10.33 -4.91 -15.70
C TYR A 110 10.68 -6.09 -14.79
N HIS A 111 10.46 -7.31 -15.30
CA HIS A 111 10.65 -8.54 -14.56
C HIS A 111 11.66 -9.44 -15.24
N GLN A 112 12.78 -9.68 -14.58
CA GLN A 112 13.87 -10.53 -15.06
C GLN A 112 14.00 -11.79 -14.21
N PRO A 113 13.93 -13.01 -14.80
CA PRO A 113 14.35 -14.21 -14.10
C PRO A 113 15.84 -14.13 -13.74
N LEU A 114 16.16 -14.33 -12.46
CA LEU A 114 17.54 -14.24 -11.97
C LEU A 114 17.72 -15.16 -10.76
N TRP A 115 18.81 -15.94 -10.73
CA TRP A 115 19.22 -16.80 -9.63
C TRP A 115 18.10 -17.71 -9.06
N GLY A 116 17.27 -18.26 -9.93
CA GLY A 116 16.14 -19.13 -9.54
C GLY A 116 14.98 -18.40 -8.86
N GLY A 117 14.95 -17.08 -8.98
CA GLY A 117 13.86 -16.20 -8.60
C GLY A 117 13.55 -15.20 -9.70
N LYS A 118 12.90 -14.11 -9.34
CA LYS A 118 12.53 -13.02 -10.24
C LYS A 118 12.94 -11.69 -9.60
N LEU A 119 13.86 -10.99 -10.25
CA LEU A 119 14.19 -9.59 -9.94
C LEU A 119 13.26 -8.68 -10.72
N SER A 120 12.70 -7.71 -10.06
CA SER A 120 11.79 -6.72 -10.67
C SER A 120 12.25 -5.32 -10.33
N GLY A 121 12.21 -4.42 -11.31
CA GLY A 121 12.37 -2.99 -11.12
C GLY A 121 11.13 -2.26 -11.59
N GLY A 122 10.69 -1.23 -10.89
CA GLY A 122 9.47 -0.49 -11.25
C GLY A 122 9.62 1.00 -11.09
N ILE A 123 8.82 1.72 -11.88
CA ILE A 123 8.66 3.17 -11.86
C ILE A 123 7.18 3.48 -11.67
N HIS A 124 6.89 4.53 -10.91
CA HIS A 124 5.56 5.06 -10.68
C HIS A 124 5.62 6.57 -10.93
N LEU A 125 4.77 7.06 -11.81
CA LEU A 125 4.59 8.47 -12.14
C LEU A 125 3.22 8.91 -11.66
N SER A 126 3.13 10.00 -10.93
CA SER A 126 1.86 10.48 -10.39
C SER A 126 1.68 11.99 -10.51
N MET A 127 0.40 12.36 -10.60
CA MET A 127 -0.10 13.71 -10.38
C MET A 127 -0.77 13.76 -9.02
N LEU A 128 -0.27 14.63 -8.17
CA LEU A 128 -0.85 14.94 -6.86
C LEU A 128 -1.77 16.12 -7.02
N SER A 129 -2.93 16.09 -6.37
CA SER A 129 -3.84 17.21 -6.25
C SER A 129 -4.19 17.36 -4.78
N GLU A 130 -3.85 18.50 -4.22
CA GLU A 130 -4.11 18.87 -2.84
C GLU A 130 -5.22 19.88 -2.81
N THR A 131 -6.21 19.65 -1.97
CA THR A 131 -7.33 20.58 -1.76
C THR A 131 -7.46 20.85 -0.27
N PHE A 132 -7.59 22.11 0.08
CA PHE A 132 -7.95 22.55 1.42
C PHE A 132 -9.31 23.24 1.36
N ASP A 133 -10.28 22.74 2.13
CA ASP A 133 -11.60 23.34 2.25
C ASP A 133 -11.67 24.29 3.45
N GLY A 134 -11.41 25.56 3.19
CA GLY A 134 -11.48 26.61 4.22
C GLY A 134 -12.89 27.10 4.51
N GLY A 135 -13.89 26.70 3.70
CA GLY A 135 -15.28 27.19 3.85
C GLY A 135 -16.00 26.68 5.10
N GLU A 136 -15.53 25.59 5.69
CA GLU A 136 -16.04 25.03 6.94
C GLU A 136 -15.37 25.61 8.21
N LEU A 137 -14.38 26.49 8.05
CA LEU A 137 -13.68 27.11 9.20
C LEU A 137 -14.44 28.30 9.73
N ASP A 138 -14.92 28.21 10.97
CA ASP A 138 -15.36 29.37 11.75
C ASP A 138 -14.11 30.06 12.34
N LEU A 139 -13.58 31.04 11.62
CA LEU A 139 -12.36 31.77 12.01
C LEU A 139 -12.57 32.83 13.10
N GLY A 140 -13.82 33.00 13.59
CA GLY A 140 -14.11 34.03 14.61
C GLY A 140 -13.74 35.46 14.21
N GLU A 141 -12.68 35.69 13.46
CA GLU A 141 -12.26 36.91 12.79
C GLU A 141 -12.09 36.68 11.31
N SER A 142 -12.92 37.29 10.50
CA SER A 142 -12.84 37.21 9.03
C SER A 142 -11.67 38.06 8.53
N GLY A 143 -10.67 37.46 7.88
CA GLY A 143 -9.66 38.15 7.12
C GLY A 143 -8.20 37.84 7.46
N ASP A 144 -7.89 36.71 8.09
CA ASP A 144 -6.51 36.23 8.19
C ASP A 144 -6.03 35.68 6.82
N PRO A 145 -5.04 36.34 6.17
CA PRO A 145 -4.55 35.90 4.87
C PRO A 145 -3.87 34.51 4.89
N ALA A 146 -3.52 34.01 6.08
CA ALA A 146 -2.90 32.70 6.23
C ALA A 146 -3.89 31.54 6.08
N PHE A 147 -5.19 31.83 6.22
CA PHE A 147 -6.24 30.83 6.08
C PHE A 147 -7.20 31.24 4.95
N PRO A 148 -7.15 30.54 3.80
CA PRO A 148 -8.12 30.78 2.75
C PRO A 148 -9.52 30.43 3.26
N THR A 149 -10.44 31.38 3.20
CA THR A 149 -11.87 31.22 3.51
C THR A 149 -12.64 30.52 2.38
N ALA A 150 -11.95 30.18 1.29
CA ALA A 150 -12.44 29.47 0.13
C ALA A 150 -11.63 28.20 -0.07
N GLU A 151 -12.11 27.32 -0.95
CA GLU A 151 -11.38 26.13 -1.38
C GLU A 151 -10.07 26.53 -2.07
N ALA A 152 -8.94 26.03 -1.55
CA ALA A 152 -7.63 26.25 -2.13
C ALA A 152 -7.07 24.94 -2.72
N ASN A 153 -6.75 24.98 -4.01
CA ASN A 153 -6.27 23.83 -4.76
C ASN A 153 -4.82 24.01 -5.20
N GLY A 154 -4.08 22.90 -5.24
CA GLY A 154 -2.75 22.84 -5.80
C GLY A 154 -2.47 21.50 -6.46
N ALA A 155 -1.52 21.47 -7.38
CA ALA A 155 -1.12 20.23 -8.05
C ALA A 155 0.39 20.11 -8.15
N GLY A 156 0.89 18.87 -8.16
CA GLY A 156 2.31 18.56 -8.30
C GLY A 156 2.54 17.25 -9.05
N PHE A 157 3.70 17.15 -9.70
CA PHE A 157 4.16 15.91 -10.32
C PHE A 157 5.11 15.18 -9.38
N ASP A 158 4.96 13.86 -9.30
CA ASP A 158 5.79 13.02 -8.46
C ASP A 158 6.24 11.74 -9.16
N MET A 159 7.40 11.23 -8.75
CA MET A 159 7.99 10.02 -9.29
C MET A 159 8.54 9.13 -8.18
N ASN A 160 8.28 7.83 -8.30
CA ASN A 160 8.66 6.81 -7.33
C ASN A 160 9.37 5.66 -8.02
N PHE A 161 10.27 4.98 -7.28
CA PHE A 161 11.03 3.82 -7.76
C PHE A 161 10.91 2.67 -6.80
N GLY A 162 11.02 1.47 -7.34
CA GLY A 162 11.06 0.27 -6.52
C GLY A 162 11.86 -0.85 -7.14
N VAL A 163 12.37 -1.72 -6.29
CA VAL A 163 12.99 -2.99 -6.65
C VAL A 163 12.43 -4.10 -5.78
N GLN A 164 12.31 -5.29 -6.32
CA GLN A 164 11.83 -6.44 -5.59
C GLN A 164 12.47 -7.72 -6.13
N TYR A 165 12.88 -8.59 -5.23
CA TYR A 165 13.30 -9.94 -5.55
C TYR A 165 12.32 -10.94 -4.93
N ALA A 166 11.79 -11.85 -5.74
CA ALA A 166 10.81 -12.84 -5.31
C ALA A 166 11.25 -14.26 -5.71
N ARG A 167 11.10 -15.19 -4.79
CA ARG A 167 11.23 -16.64 -5.00
C ARG A 167 9.93 -17.35 -4.64
N LYS A 168 9.91 -18.67 -4.80
CA LYS A 168 8.72 -19.50 -4.62
C LYS A 168 8.02 -19.30 -3.26
N SER A 169 8.78 -19.07 -2.19
CA SER A 169 8.26 -19.00 -0.82
C SER A 169 8.51 -17.67 -0.11
N TRP A 170 9.29 -16.75 -0.68
CA TRP A 170 9.60 -15.48 -0.05
C TRP A 170 9.85 -14.36 -1.07
N TYR A 171 9.68 -13.15 -0.62
CA TYR A 171 10.09 -11.96 -1.36
C TYR A 171 10.69 -10.92 -0.42
N ALA A 172 11.51 -10.05 -0.97
CA ALA A 172 11.98 -8.83 -0.34
C ALA A 172 11.98 -7.71 -1.37
N GLY A 173 11.58 -6.52 -0.95
CA GLY A 173 11.48 -5.36 -1.83
C GLY A 173 11.83 -4.07 -1.10
N PHE A 174 12.35 -3.12 -1.85
CA PHE A 174 12.62 -1.76 -1.42
C PHE A 174 11.96 -0.80 -2.41
N ALA A 175 11.38 0.28 -1.88
CA ALA A 175 10.86 1.37 -2.69
C ALA A 175 11.18 2.71 -2.04
N MET A 176 11.36 3.71 -2.89
CA MET A 176 11.47 5.10 -2.53
C MET A 176 10.31 5.84 -3.21
N MET A 177 9.45 6.42 -2.39
CA MET A 177 8.32 7.23 -2.82
C MET A 177 8.70 8.71 -2.70
N HIS A 178 8.03 9.55 -3.47
CA HIS A 178 8.23 11.01 -3.48
C HIS A 178 9.67 11.42 -3.77
N CYS A 179 10.30 10.77 -4.76
CA CYS A 179 11.71 11.02 -5.13
C CYS A 179 11.93 12.44 -5.63
N THR A 180 10.93 13.07 -6.21
CA THR A 180 10.98 14.46 -6.68
C THR A 180 10.75 15.48 -5.57
N SER A 181 10.33 15.01 -4.37
CA SER A 181 9.97 15.89 -3.24
C SER A 181 9.08 17.05 -3.68
N PRO A 182 7.92 16.77 -4.29
CA PRO A 182 7.11 17.82 -4.91
C PRO A 182 6.66 18.84 -3.86
N THR A 183 6.72 20.10 -4.24
CA THR A 183 6.11 21.19 -3.49
C THR A 183 4.81 21.56 -4.19
N VAL A 184 3.70 21.43 -3.48
CA VAL A 184 2.38 21.83 -3.94
C VAL A 184 2.04 23.16 -3.31
N THR A 185 1.75 24.14 -4.14
CA THR A 185 1.39 25.49 -3.72
C THR A 185 -0.12 25.63 -3.80
N LEU A 186 -0.75 25.98 -2.69
CA LEU A 186 -2.20 26.10 -2.55
C LEU A 186 -2.65 27.54 -2.79
N GLY A 187 -3.79 27.68 -3.50
CA GLY A 187 -4.47 28.94 -3.73
C GLY A 187 -3.85 29.83 -4.81
N GLU A 188 -4.58 30.87 -5.21
CA GLU A 188 -4.17 31.80 -6.27
C GLU A 188 -2.97 32.66 -5.89
N GLU A 189 -2.88 33.06 -4.64
CA GLU A 189 -1.78 33.89 -4.10
C GLU A 189 -0.50 33.08 -3.83
N LYS A 190 -0.55 31.74 -3.92
CA LYS A 190 0.59 30.84 -3.73
C LYS A 190 1.35 31.06 -2.41
N VAL A 191 0.65 31.44 -1.37
CA VAL A 191 1.24 31.77 -0.06
C VAL A 191 1.51 30.50 0.75
N ASN A 192 0.69 29.45 0.57
CA ASN A 192 0.82 28.22 1.32
C ASN A 192 1.48 27.13 0.50
N GLU A 193 2.67 26.70 0.91
CA GLU A 193 3.43 25.64 0.28
C GLU A 193 3.36 24.36 1.12
N PHE A 194 2.98 23.25 0.46
CA PHE A 194 3.02 21.92 1.05
C PHE A 194 4.10 21.09 0.36
N LYS A 195 5.14 20.73 1.09
CA LYS A 195 6.25 19.92 0.59
C LYS A 195 6.10 18.46 1.01
N VAL A 196 6.03 17.57 0.04
CA VAL A 196 6.00 16.13 0.28
C VAL A 196 7.43 15.60 0.43
N SER A 197 7.74 15.02 1.58
CA SER A 197 9.08 14.46 1.85
C SER A 197 9.20 13.04 1.29
N PRO A 198 10.41 12.62 0.86
CA PRO A 198 10.66 11.26 0.43
C PRO A 198 10.35 10.25 1.52
N SER A 199 9.73 9.15 1.13
CA SER A 199 9.39 8.02 2.02
C SER A 199 10.05 6.74 1.50
N TYR A 200 10.56 5.93 2.42
CA TYR A 200 11.27 4.68 2.14
C TYR A 200 10.47 3.50 2.67
N TYR A 201 10.31 2.48 1.85
CA TYR A 201 9.57 1.27 2.17
C TYR A 201 10.47 0.05 2.00
N LEU A 202 10.57 -0.77 3.04
CA LEU A 202 11.17 -2.10 2.96
C LEU A 202 10.07 -3.11 3.24
N THR A 203 9.82 -4.00 2.28
CA THR A 203 8.77 -5.01 2.35
C THR A 203 9.35 -6.40 2.25
N GLY A 204 8.74 -7.35 2.94
CA GLY A 204 9.14 -8.74 2.83
C GLY A 204 8.02 -9.68 3.24
N GLY A 205 8.10 -10.91 2.76
CA GLY A 205 7.15 -11.94 3.12
C GLY A 205 7.71 -13.34 2.95
N TYR A 206 7.17 -14.26 3.75
CA TYR A 206 7.51 -15.66 3.70
C TYR A 206 6.25 -16.53 3.83
N ASN A 207 6.15 -17.54 2.96
CA ASN A 207 5.03 -18.48 2.92
C ASN A 207 5.48 -19.82 3.47
N ILE A 208 4.91 -20.22 4.61
CA ILE A 208 5.18 -21.48 5.31
C ILE A 208 4.11 -22.48 4.90
N ARG A 209 4.50 -23.52 4.16
CA ARG A 209 3.60 -24.62 3.81
C ARG A 209 3.52 -25.60 4.98
N LEU A 210 2.31 -25.86 5.43
CA LEU A 210 2.07 -26.87 6.46
C LEU A 210 2.06 -28.29 5.86
N LYS A 211 2.10 -29.32 6.70
CA LYS A 211 2.00 -30.73 6.27
C LYS A 211 0.71 -30.99 5.49
N SER A 212 -0.39 -30.37 5.91
CA SER A 212 -1.63 -30.38 5.15
C SER A 212 -1.55 -29.37 4.01
N PRO A 213 -1.77 -29.77 2.76
CA PRO A 213 -1.76 -28.86 1.61
C PRO A 213 -2.91 -27.84 1.63
N LEU A 214 -3.91 -28.07 2.50
CA LEU A 214 -5.06 -27.20 2.66
C LEU A 214 -4.71 -25.89 3.40
N TYR A 215 -3.58 -25.83 4.09
CA TYR A 215 -3.24 -24.67 4.90
C TYR A 215 -1.86 -24.11 4.56
N THR A 216 -1.79 -22.80 4.47
CA THR A 216 -0.54 -22.06 4.34
C THR A 216 -0.52 -20.93 5.36
N ILE A 217 0.63 -20.71 6.01
CA ILE A 217 0.84 -19.52 6.83
C ILE A 217 1.61 -18.49 5.98
N HIS A 218 1.05 -17.31 5.86
CA HIS A 218 1.67 -16.17 5.21
C HIS A 218 2.15 -15.18 6.27
N THR A 219 3.44 -14.90 6.28
CA THR A 219 4.00 -13.85 7.12
C THR A 219 4.48 -12.72 6.23
N THR A 220 4.16 -11.50 6.58
CA THR A 220 4.60 -10.30 5.85
C THR A 220 5.03 -9.23 6.83
N ALA A 221 5.99 -8.43 6.42
CA ALA A 221 6.44 -7.27 7.17
C ALA A 221 6.63 -6.10 6.22
N MET A 222 6.32 -4.91 6.71
CA MET A 222 6.59 -3.65 6.04
C MET A 222 7.21 -2.68 7.04
N LEU A 223 8.35 -2.13 6.68
CA LEU A 223 8.97 -1.02 7.38
C LEU A 223 8.84 0.21 6.50
N ARG A 224 8.41 1.30 7.06
CA ARG A 224 8.34 2.58 6.35
C ARG A 224 8.98 3.66 7.20
N SER A 225 9.69 4.56 6.54
CA SER A 225 10.32 5.73 7.16
C SER A 225 10.27 6.89 6.18
N ASP A 226 9.89 8.03 6.66
CA ASP A 226 10.21 9.31 6.05
C ASP A 226 11.37 9.95 6.83
N ALA A 227 11.78 11.17 6.49
CA ALA A 227 12.87 11.85 7.20
C ALA A 227 12.56 12.10 8.69
N VAL A 228 11.37 11.76 9.16
CA VAL A 228 10.83 12.21 10.43
C VAL A 228 10.32 11.08 11.31
N GLY A 229 9.73 10.04 10.73
CA GLY A 229 9.07 8.96 11.43
C GLY A 229 9.48 7.58 10.92
N PHE A 230 9.23 6.57 11.75
CA PHE A 230 9.41 5.16 11.41
C PHE A 230 8.19 4.38 11.89
N ARG A 231 7.67 3.53 11.02
CA ARG A 231 6.62 2.57 11.37
C ARG A 231 6.99 1.18 10.86
N ALA A 232 6.71 0.18 11.67
CA ALA A 232 6.83 -1.23 11.32
C ALA A 232 5.45 -1.89 11.41
N ASP A 233 5.07 -2.65 10.40
CA ASP A 233 3.84 -3.44 10.39
C ASP A 233 4.21 -4.89 10.10
N MET A 234 3.75 -5.82 10.94
CA MET A 234 4.00 -7.25 10.83
C MET A 234 2.68 -8.00 10.83
N THR A 235 2.43 -8.81 9.81
CA THR A 235 1.17 -9.54 9.64
C THR A 235 1.41 -11.03 9.52
N GLY A 236 0.70 -11.81 10.33
CA GLY A 236 0.61 -13.26 10.23
C GLY A 236 -0.80 -13.68 9.83
N ARG A 237 -0.93 -14.49 8.76
CA ARG A 237 -2.23 -14.98 8.27
C ARG A 237 -2.17 -16.47 8.03
N ILE A 238 -3.26 -17.16 8.35
CA ILE A 238 -3.52 -18.53 7.94
C ILE A 238 -4.49 -18.51 6.76
N ALA A 239 -4.14 -19.14 5.66
CA ALA A 239 -5.01 -19.34 4.51
C ALA A 239 -5.45 -20.80 4.45
N TYR A 240 -6.75 -21.01 4.24
CA TYR A 240 -7.36 -22.30 3.96
C TYR A 240 -7.70 -22.39 2.48
N HIS A 241 -7.09 -23.33 1.77
CA HIS A 241 -7.29 -23.60 0.36
C HIS A 241 -8.34 -24.70 0.16
N GLY A 242 -9.60 -24.29 0.15
CA GLY A 242 -10.70 -25.19 -0.19
C GLY A 242 -10.77 -25.46 -1.69
N SER A 243 -11.66 -26.41 -2.09
CA SER A 243 -11.81 -26.78 -3.50
C SER A 243 -12.40 -25.67 -4.39
N LYS A 244 -13.18 -24.75 -3.83
CA LYS A 244 -13.88 -23.68 -4.56
C LYS A 244 -13.58 -22.28 -4.01
N HIS A 245 -13.09 -22.19 -2.78
CA HIS A 245 -12.90 -20.92 -2.08
C HIS A 245 -11.58 -20.97 -1.32
N GLU A 246 -10.93 -19.85 -1.25
CA GLU A 246 -9.82 -19.64 -0.33
C GLU A 246 -10.30 -18.69 0.77
N LEU A 247 -10.08 -19.07 2.03
CA LEU A 247 -10.41 -18.24 3.18
C LEU A 247 -9.14 -17.91 3.94
N TYR A 248 -9.05 -16.75 4.52
CA TYR A 248 -7.94 -16.41 5.37
C TYR A 248 -8.39 -15.64 6.61
N GLY A 249 -7.61 -15.77 7.68
CA GLY A 249 -7.71 -14.96 8.88
C GLY A 249 -6.34 -14.69 9.44
N GLY A 250 -6.18 -13.59 10.14
CA GLY A 250 -4.88 -13.22 10.67
C GLY A 250 -4.89 -12.04 11.62
N VAL A 251 -3.69 -11.72 12.08
CA VAL A 251 -3.42 -10.60 12.97
C VAL A 251 -2.26 -9.79 12.41
N SER A 252 -2.38 -8.48 12.49
CA SER A 252 -1.30 -7.53 12.21
C SER A 252 -0.93 -6.80 13.50
N TYR A 253 0.36 -6.58 13.69
CA TYR A 253 0.89 -5.84 14.81
C TYR A 253 1.80 -4.71 14.32
N SER A 254 1.50 -3.52 14.75
CA SER A 254 2.30 -2.32 14.53
C SER A 254 2.80 -1.83 15.89
N PRO A 255 4.09 -2.04 16.21
CA PRO A 255 4.63 -1.64 17.51
C PRO A 255 4.36 -0.18 17.84
N MET A 256 3.90 0.09 19.05
CA MET A 256 3.56 1.42 19.56
C MET A 256 2.45 2.16 18.78
N ASN A 257 1.70 1.45 17.95
CA ASN A 257 0.60 2.00 17.20
C ASN A 257 -0.69 1.18 17.40
N SER A 258 -0.73 -0.08 16.93
CA SER A 258 -1.98 -0.84 16.87
C SER A 258 -1.79 -2.34 16.82
N VAL A 259 -2.89 -3.04 17.10
CA VAL A 259 -3.12 -4.45 16.77
C VAL A 259 -4.33 -4.51 15.86
N SER A 260 -4.26 -5.29 14.79
CA SER A 260 -5.37 -5.42 13.85
C SER A 260 -5.76 -6.88 13.67
N PHE A 261 -7.06 -7.12 13.52
CA PHE A 261 -7.64 -8.42 13.17
C PHE A 261 -8.14 -8.35 11.73
N LEU A 262 -7.82 -9.35 10.94
CA LEU A 262 -8.19 -9.37 9.53
C LEU A 262 -8.72 -10.74 9.11
N PHE A 263 -9.68 -10.75 8.21
CA PHE A 263 -10.22 -11.93 7.59
C PHE A 263 -10.75 -11.63 6.19
N GLY A 264 -10.86 -12.65 5.39
CA GLY A 264 -11.38 -12.54 4.02
C GLY A 264 -11.31 -13.84 3.27
N GLY A 265 -11.52 -13.75 1.97
CA GLY A 265 -11.45 -14.92 1.09
C GLY A 265 -11.55 -14.57 -0.38
N ASP A 266 -11.23 -15.57 -1.21
CA ASP A 266 -11.44 -15.54 -2.66
C ASP A 266 -12.62 -16.43 -3.03
N PHE A 267 -13.56 -15.85 -3.76
CA PHE A 267 -14.79 -16.49 -4.20
C PHE A 267 -14.90 -16.33 -5.73
N HIS A 268 -14.46 -17.35 -6.48
CA HIS A 268 -14.50 -17.33 -7.95
C HIS A 268 -13.74 -16.16 -8.58
N GLY A 269 -12.57 -15.82 -8.03
CA GLY A 269 -11.72 -14.74 -8.52
C GLY A 269 -12.04 -13.36 -7.94
N ILE A 270 -13.11 -13.25 -7.14
CA ILE A 270 -13.41 -12.05 -6.35
C ILE A 270 -12.83 -12.24 -4.96
N ASN A 271 -11.86 -11.43 -4.61
CA ASN A 271 -11.29 -11.38 -3.26
C ASN A 271 -12.01 -10.30 -2.45
N LEU A 272 -12.49 -10.67 -1.27
CA LEU A 272 -13.08 -9.74 -0.31
C LEU A 272 -12.32 -9.88 1.01
N GLY A 273 -11.97 -8.76 1.61
CA GLY A 273 -11.30 -8.74 2.89
C GLY A 273 -11.78 -7.59 3.77
N TYR A 274 -11.69 -7.82 5.06
CA TYR A 274 -11.99 -6.83 6.08
C TYR A 274 -10.89 -6.87 7.15
N ALA A 275 -10.56 -5.70 7.66
CA ALA A 275 -9.71 -5.56 8.82
C ALA A 275 -10.27 -4.54 9.80
N TYR A 276 -10.08 -4.83 11.09
CA TYR A 276 -10.31 -3.89 12.18
C TYR A 276 -8.98 -3.59 12.87
N GLU A 277 -8.61 -2.33 12.92
CA GLU A 277 -7.40 -1.85 13.58
C GLU A 277 -7.78 -1.22 14.92
N MET A 278 -7.23 -1.76 15.99
CA MET A 278 -7.41 -1.28 17.36
C MET A 278 -6.12 -0.56 17.79
N TYR A 279 -6.22 0.71 18.08
CA TYR A 279 -5.07 1.51 18.53
C TYR A 279 -4.68 1.15 19.97
N THR A 280 -3.40 0.86 20.17
CA THR A 280 -2.82 0.53 21.48
C THR A 280 -2.13 1.73 22.13
N ALA A 281 -1.99 2.82 21.39
CA ALA A 281 -1.41 4.10 21.86
C ALA A 281 -2.19 5.28 21.29
N GLY A 282 -2.07 6.45 21.90
CA GLY A 282 -2.72 7.68 21.45
C GLY A 282 -4.21 7.71 21.80
N ILE A 283 -5.07 7.59 20.79
CA ILE A 283 -6.53 7.72 20.93
C ILE A 283 -7.22 6.57 21.65
N GLY A 284 -6.52 5.45 21.88
CA GLY A 284 -7.04 4.29 22.59
C GLY A 284 -7.90 3.34 21.74
N ALA A 285 -8.34 2.24 22.38
CA ALA A 285 -8.92 1.10 21.71
C ALA A 285 -10.36 1.28 21.17
N LEU A 286 -11.10 2.27 21.66
CA LEU A 286 -12.53 2.42 21.37
C LEU A 286 -12.83 3.05 20.01
N ASN A 287 -11.87 3.77 19.43
CA ASN A 287 -12.00 4.49 18.15
C ASN A 287 -11.10 3.85 17.09
N GLY A 288 -11.36 2.60 16.79
CA GLY A 288 -10.58 1.83 15.82
C GLY A 288 -10.81 2.28 14.38
N SER A 289 -10.08 1.64 13.47
CA SER A 289 -10.22 1.84 12.04
C SER A 289 -10.82 0.59 11.39
N HIS A 290 -11.66 0.79 10.38
CA HIS A 290 -12.28 -0.25 9.59
C HIS A 290 -11.74 -0.18 8.16
N GLU A 291 -11.31 -1.31 7.62
CA GLU A 291 -10.81 -1.38 6.26
C GLU A 291 -11.49 -2.52 5.50
N ILE A 292 -11.94 -2.22 4.31
CA ILE A 292 -12.51 -3.18 3.36
C ILE A 292 -11.62 -3.19 2.13
N ILE A 293 -11.26 -4.38 1.67
CA ILE A 293 -10.59 -4.58 0.39
C ILE A 293 -11.46 -5.42 -0.55
N ILE A 294 -11.41 -5.08 -1.81
CA ILE A 294 -12.00 -5.86 -2.89
C ILE A 294 -10.96 -6.08 -3.98
N GLY A 295 -10.88 -7.29 -4.49
CA GLY A 295 -10.01 -7.64 -5.61
C GLY A 295 -10.76 -8.48 -6.64
N TYR A 296 -10.37 -8.38 -7.90
CA TYR A 296 -10.85 -9.26 -8.95
C TYR A 296 -9.71 -9.63 -9.88
N LYS A 297 -9.55 -10.92 -10.14
CA LYS A 297 -8.52 -11.45 -11.05
C LYS A 297 -9.16 -12.19 -12.20
N THR A 298 -8.79 -11.83 -13.41
CA THR A 298 -9.32 -12.49 -14.61
C THR A 298 -8.25 -12.69 -15.69
N GLU A 299 -8.33 -13.79 -16.42
CA GLU A 299 -7.46 -14.06 -17.55
C GLU A 299 -7.74 -13.07 -18.68
N LEU A 300 -6.73 -12.31 -19.07
CA LEU A 300 -6.76 -11.44 -20.25
C LEU A 300 -6.22 -12.18 -21.45
N ASN A 301 -7.11 -12.70 -22.28
CA ASN A 301 -6.77 -13.16 -23.62
C ASN A 301 -6.65 -11.97 -24.60
N LEU A 302 -5.68 -11.05 -24.35
CA LEU A 302 -5.41 -9.89 -25.23
C LEU A 302 -4.95 -10.35 -26.63
N PHE A 303 -4.40 -11.53 -26.73
CA PHE A 303 -4.06 -12.18 -27.98
C PHE A 303 -4.78 -13.53 -28.03
N LYS A 304 -6.08 -13.54 -28.35
CA LYS A 304 -6.64 -14.72 -29.01
C LYS A 304 -5.84 -14.88 -30.31
N LYS A 305 -4.76 -15.66 -30.28
CA LYS A 305 -4.22 -16.25 -31.50
C LYS A 305 -5.45 -16.82 -32.21
N GLY A 306 -5.73 -16.27 -33.40
CA GLY A 306 -6.83 -16.76 -34.21
C GLY A 306 -6.75 -18.27 -34.20
N LYS A 307 -7.87 -18.96 -34.08
CA LYS A 307 -7.93 -20.43 -34.16
C LYS A 307 -7.13 -20.85 -35.36
N ASN A 308 -5.83 -21.21 -35.17
CA ASN A 308 -5.07 -21.90 -36.16
C ASN A 308 -5.74 -23.25 -36.30
N LYS A 309 -6.59 -23.39 -37.34
CA LYS A 309 -7.25 -24.62 -37.76
C LYS A 309 -6.28 -25.65 -38.31
N HIS A 310 -4.98 -25.40 -38.28
CA HIS A 310 -3.98 -26.36 -38.64
C HIS A 310 -3.70 -27.27 -37.44
N LYS A 311 -4.52 -28.34 -37.36
CA LYS A 311 -4.12 -29.54 -36.64
C LYS A 311 -2.76 -29.98 -37.24
N SER A 312 -1.71 -29.91 -36.42
CA SER A 312 -0.46 -30.56 -36.72
C SER A 312 -0.77 -32.06 -36.92
N VAL A 313 -0.78 -32.50 -38.15
CA VAL A 313 -0.79 -33.92 -38.46
C VAL A 313 0.58 -34.44 -38.06
N ARG A 314 0.65 -35.17 -36.95
CA ARG A 314 1.82 -35.99 -36.65
C ARG A 314 1.86 -37.05 -37.72
N ILE A 315 2.81 -36.93 -38.63
CA ILE A 315 3.25 -38.03 -39.49
C ILE A 315 4.14 -38.90 -38.61
N LEU A 316 3.76 -40.16 -38.44
CA LEU A 316 4.52 -41.19 -37.75
C LEU A 316 5.91 -41.36 -38.37
#